data_3a2081e0d225c5f15d502130e0fcb3b5
#
_entry.id   3a2081e0d225c5f15d502130e0fcb3b5
#
_cell.length_a   1.000
_cell.length_b   1.000
_cell.length_c   1.000
_cell.angle_alpha   90.00
_cell.angle_beta   90.00
_cell.angle_gamma   90.00
#
_symmetry.space_group_name_H-M   'P 1'
#
loop_
_entity.id
_entity.type
_entity.pdbx_description
1 polymer ?
#
loop_
_entity_poly.entity_id
_entity_poly.type
_entity_poly.pdbx_seq_one_letter_code
_entity_poly.pdbx_strand_id
1 'polypeptide(L)'
;NPQLLAHVARASGINIINTTGWWLDFPRHLFGVSASQMAKEFIRDITEGFRGTDIKAGIIKCAADFENVTPELEVMARAAARTHVETGLPLMVHSYPTGQVARQQIKIFREEGVDLTRVKIDHSNDTTDIEYLKWILDQGCYLGLDRYPGQLVSPHMRTVTLKNLIDAGYGDRLCPSHDCICLAIMKENPDGSMPEEHEYARHNPHQYLYIKKEVIPDLKEMGVSDAQIQTLFVDNPRRFFEG
;
A
#
# COMPACT_ATOMS: atom_id res chain seq x y z
N ASN A 1 4.49 16.28 -4.19
CA ASN A 1 3.97 17.56 -4.70
C ASN A 1 2.56 17.35 -5.26
N PRO A 2 1.49 17.72 -4.50
CA PRO A 2 0.10 17.47 -4.90
C PRO A 2 -0.31 18.20 -6.18
N GLN A 3 0.24 19.40 -6.44
CA GLN A 3 -0.05 20.15 -7.67
C GLN A 3 0.51 19.46 -8.93
N LEU A 4 1.70 18.86 -8.83
CA LEU A 4 2.27 18.05 -9.91
C LEU A 4 1.41 16.81 -10.18
N LEU A 5 0.97 16.11 -9.13
CA LEU A 5 0.09 14.95 -9.28
C LEU A 5 -1.25 15.32 -9.89
N ALA A 6 -1.84 16.45 -9.51
CA ALA A 6 -3.06 16.96 -10.12
C ALA A 6 -2.86 17.35 -11.60
N HIS A 7 -1.69 17.88 -11.97
CA HIS A 7 -1.34 18.13 -13.37
C HIS A 7 -1.24 16.81 -14.15
N VAL A 8 -0.52 15.83 -13.63
CA VAL A 8 -0.38 14.50 -14.26
C VAL A 8 -1.74 13.83 -14.43
N ALA A 9 -2.60 13.85 -13.41
CA ALA A 9 -3.95 13.28 -13.49
C ALA A 9 -4.75 13.88 -14.64
N ARG A 10 -4.76 15.23 -14.75
CA ARG A 10 -5.46 15.93 -15.84
C ARG A 10 -4.88 15.64 -17.22
N ALA A 11 -3.56 15.57 -17.34
CA ALA A 11 -2.88 15.33 -18.60
C ALA A 11 -3.02 13.90 -19.12
N SER A 12 -3.06 12.93 -18.21
CA SER A 12 -3.12 11.49 -18.54
C SER A 12 -4.52 10.89 -18.53
N GLY A 13 -5.49 11.54 -17.85
CA GLY A 13 -6.81 10.98 -17.61
C GLY A 13 -6.83 9.87 -16.52
N ILE A 14 -5.72 9.65 -15.81
CA ILE A 14 -5.62 8.66 -14.74
C ILE A 14 -6.13 9.27 -13.42
N ASN A 15 -6.94 8.53 -12.68
CA ASN A 15 -7.34 8.91 -11.34
C ASN A 15 -6.15 8.74 -10.38
N ILE A 16 -5.77 9.81 -9.68
CA ILE A 16 -4.70 9.82 -8.69
C ILE A 16 -5.30 10.17 -7.33
N ILE A 17 -5.15 9.27 -6.35
CA ILE A 17 -5.54 9.50 -4.97
C ILE A 17 -4.30 9.91 -4.19
N ASN A 18 -4.29 11.15 -3.69
CA ASN A 18 -3.21 11.65 -2.84
C ASN A 18 -3.30 11.02 -1.45
N THR A 19 -2.15 10.74 -0.85
CA THR A 19 -2.05 10.25 0.52
C THR A 19 -1.55 11.32 1.47
N THR A 20 -2.09 11.34 2.69
CA THR A 20 -1.44 11.93 3.86
C THR A 20 -0.83 10.82 4.73
N GLY A 21 -0.12 11.21 5.78
CA GLY A 21 0.62 10.25 6.61
C GLY A 21 2.10 10.25 6.27
N TRP A 22 2.81 9.22 6.72
CA TRP A 22 4.26 9.16 6.56
C TRP A 22 4.73 7.75 6.20
N TRP A 23 5.86 7.68 5.51
CA TRP A 23 6.58 6.44 5.23
C TRP A 23 7.63 6.17 6.31
N LEU A 24 8.70 5.41 6.02
CA LEU A 24 9.68 4.89 7.01
C LEU A 24 10.59 5.95 7.64
N ASP A 25 10.98 6.96 6.85
CA ASP A 25 11.94 7.97 7.29
C ASP A 25 11.29 8.98 8.24
N PHE A 26 11.36 8.72 9.54
CA PHE A 26 10.83 9.64 10.54
C PHE A 26 11.70 10.90 10.62
N PRO A 27 11.20 12.08 10.23
CA PRO A 27 12.00 13.29 10.17
C PRO A 27 12.43 13.77 11.55
N ARG A 28 13.68 14.22 11.67
CA ARG A 28 14.22 14.70 12.94
C ARG A 28 13.39 15.79 13.62
N HIS A 29 12.77 16.67 12.84
CA HIS A 29 11.94 17.75 13.38
C HIS A 29 10.61 17.27 13.97
N LEU A 30 10.23 16.02 13.77
CA LEU A 30 9.06 15.39 14.35
C LEU A 30 9.37 14.61 15.64
N PHE A 31 10.64 14.46 16.03
CA PHE A 31 10.97 13.86 17.33
C PHE A 31 10.34 14.65 18.47
N GLY A 32 9.62 13.96 19.35
CA GLY A 32 8.88 14.56 20.46
C GLY A 32 7.50 15.10 20.11
N VAL A 33 7.09 15.07 18.83
CA VAL A 33 5.71 15.36 18.43
C VAL A 33 4.82 14.18 18.83
N SER A 34 3.72 14.45 19.51
CA SER A 34 2.78 13.40 19.91
C SER A 34 1.94 12.89 18.73
N ALA A 35 1.44 11.66 18.84
CA ALA A 35 0.52 11.11 17.82
C ALA A 35 -0.70 12.00 17.57
N SER A 36 -1.26 12.63 18.62
CA SER A 36 -2.40 13.55 18.48
C SER A 36 -2.05 14.84 17.75
N GLN A 37 -0.84 15.37 17.93
CA GLN A 37 -0.39 16.55 17.17
C GLN A 37 -0.17 16.21 15.69
N MET A 38 0.43 15.05 15.41
CA MET A 38 0.63 14.57 14.05
C MET A 38 -0.70 14.28 13.35
N ALA A 39 -1.66 13.64 14.04
CA ALA A 39 -2.99 13.38 13.51
C ALA A 39 -3.72 14.67 13.08
N LYS A 40 -3.58 15.78 13.81
CA LYS A 40 -4.16 17.07 13.41
C LYS A 40 -3.68 17.55 12.04
N GLU A 41 -2.40 17.37 11.73
CA GLU A 41 -1.86 17.72 10.42
C GLU A 41 -2.44 16.82 9.31
N PHE A 42 -2.55 15.51 9.57
CA PHE A 42 -3.15 14.58 8.62
C PHE A 42 -4.65 14.86 8.39
N ILE A 43 -5.40 15.16 9.46
CA ILE A 43 -6.82 15.55 9.38
C ILE A 43 -6.96 16.81 8.55
N ARG A 44 -6.09 17.81 8.74
CA ARG A 44 -6.10 19.03 7.93
C ARG A 44 -5.89 18.72 6.44
N ASP A 45 -4.92 17.89 6.08
CA ASP A 45 -4.68 17.49 4.70
C ASP A 45 -5.90 16.83 4.04
N ILE A 46 -6.77 16.20 4.85
CA ILE A 46 -8.01 15.56 4.42
C ILE A 46 -9.16 16.56 4.34
N THR A 47 -9.31 17.43 5.32
CA THR A 47 -10.48 18.32 5.46
C THR A 47 -10.32 19.63 4.71
N GLU A 48 -9.12 20.23 4.79
CA GLU A 48 -8.82 21.54 4.20
C GLU A 48 -8.00 21.43 2.91
N GLY A 49 -7.11 20.44 2.81
CA GLY A 49 -6.17 20.24 1.73
C GLY A 49 -4.72 20.44 2.14
N PHE A 50 -3.81 19.97 1.30
CA PHE A 50 -2.37 20.14 1.51
C PHE A 50 -2.02 21.62 1.53
N ARG A 51 -1.12 21.99 2.44
CA ARG A 51 -0.76 23.38 2.72
C ARG A 51 -0.49 24.18 1.44
N GLY A 52 -1.24 25.26 1.26
CA GLY A 52 -1.17 26.13 0.07
C GLY A 52 -1.90 25.61 -1.18
N THR A 53 -2.77 24.61 -1.02
CA THR A 53 -3.60 24.06 -2.11
C THR A 53 -5.01 23.73 -1.60
N ASP A 54 -5.94 23.49 -2.53
CA ASP A 54 -7.28 22.92 -2.29
C ASP A 54 -7.33 21.39 -2.53
N ILE A 55 -6.18 20.77 -2.82
CA ILE A 55 -6.06 19.34 -3.11
C ILE A 55 -6.04 18.57 -1.78
N LYS A 56 -6.97 17.66 -1.62
CA LYS A 56 -7.15 16.86 -0.41
C LYS A 56 -6.55 15.46 -0.52
N ALA A 57 -6.17 14.89 0.62
CA ALA A 57 -5.82 13.49 0.72
C ALA A 57 -7.08 12.63 0.69
N GLY A 58 -7.02 11.48 0.02
CA GLY A 58 -8.08 10.48 -0.04
C GLY A 58 -7.73 9.15 0.63
N ILE A 59 -6.53 9.04 1.20
CA ILE A 59 -6.05 7.85 1.91
C ILE A 59 -4.99 8.24 2.94
N ILE A 60 -4.84 7.43 3.99
CA ILE A 60 -3.87 7.63 5.06
C ILE A 60 -2.79 6.56 4.95
N LYS A 61 -1.50 6.94 5.01
CA LYS A 61 -0.35 6.02 4.98
C LYS A 61 0.39 6.00 6.31
N CYS A 62 0.77 4.79 6.74
CA CYS A 62 1.82 4.57 7.72
C CYS A 62 2.68 3.36 7.32
N ALA A 63 3.81 3.17 7.99
CA ALA A 63 4.80 2.18 7.59
C ALA A 63 5.55 1.57 8.77
N ALA A 64 5.97 0.31 8.62
CA ALA A 64 7.01 -0.33 9.40
C ALA A 64 7.66 -1.43 8.55
N ASP A 65 8.99 -1.41 8.41
CA ASP A 65 9.74 -2.27 7.47
C ASP A 65 10.81 -3.16 8.14
N PHE A 66 10.86 -3.19 9.44
CA PHE A 66 11.76 -4.06 10.22
C PHE A 66 10.95 -5.05 11.03
N GLU A 67 11.62 -6.00 11.67
CA GLU A 67 10.98 -7.03 12.49
C GLU A 67 10.11 -6.48 13.64
N ASN A 68 10.29 -5.20 13.97
CA ASN A 68 9.54 -4.53 15.02
C ASN A 68 9.12 -3.12 14.64
N VAL A 69 7.96 -2.71 15.12
CA VAL A 69 7.53 -1.31 15.09
C VAL A 69 8.37 -0.55 16.13
N THR A 70 9.20 0.40 15.65
CA THR A 70 9.99 1.25 16.55
C THR A 70 9.09 2.25 17.29
N PRO A 71 9.55 2.86 18.43
CA PRO A 71 8.76 3.86 19.13
C PRO A 71 8.27 5.02 18.26
N GLU A 72 9.11 5.49 17.32
CA GLU A 72 8.77 6.57 16.38
C GLU A 72 7.71 6.13 15.37
N LEU A 73 7.84 4.90 14.84
CA LEU A 73 6.86 4.32 13.92
C LEU A 73 5.55 3.99 14.63
N GLU A 74 5.58 3.67 15.93
CA GLU A 74 4.36 3.52 16.75
C GLU A 74 3.63 4.85 16.89
N VAL A 75 4.34 5.96 17.15
CA VAL A 75 3.73 7.30 17.19
C VAL A 75 3.02 7.60 15.88
N MET A 76 3.65 7.27 14.75
CA MET A 76 3.07 7.46 13.42
C MET A 76 1.84 6.56 13.18
N ALA A 77 1.93 5.28 13.53
CA ALA A 77 0.82 4.34 13.39
C ALA A 77 -0.39 4.79 14.23
N ARG A 78 -0.16 5.28 15.46
CA ARG A 78 -1.21 5.85 16.32
C ARG A 78 -1.77 7.16 15.73
N ALA A 79 -0.94 8.02 15.13
CA ALA A 79 -1.41 9.22 14.45
C ALA A 79 -2.31 8.88 13.26
N ALA A 80 -1.89 7.92 12.42
CA ALA A 80 -2.69 7.42 11.31
C ALA A 80 -4.01 6.80 11.77
N ALA A 81 -3.97 6.01 12.84
CA ALA A 81 -5.15 5.40 13.46
C ALA A 81 -6.16 6.45 13.94
N ARG A 82 -5.70 7.48 14.68
CA ARG A 82 -6.56 8.59 15.16
C ARG A 82 -7.14 9.40 14.01
N THR A 83 -6.37 9.58 12.96
CA THR A 83 -6.85 10.24 11.73
C THR A 83 -7.96 9.42 11.08
N HIS A 84 -7.80 8.10 10.99
CA HIS A 84 -8.84 7.21 10.49
C HIS A 84 -10.12 7.29 11.32
N VAL A 85 -10.01 7.18 12.64
CA VAL A 85 -11.17 7.23 13.56
C VAL A 85 -11.94 8.55 13.41
N GLU A 86 -11.24 9.66 13.21
CA GLU A 86 -11.87 10.98 13.05
C GLU A 86 -12.48 11.18 11.66
N THR A 87 -11.84 10.67 10.60
CA THR A 87 -12.21 11.02 9.21
C THR A 87 -12.92 9.91 8.46
N GLY A 88 -12.82 8.65 8.92
CA GLY A 88 -13.32 7.47 8.21
C GLY A 88 -12.51 7.07 6.97
N LEU A 89 -11.45 7.81 6.60
CA LEU A 89 -10.64 7.45 5.43
C LEU A 89 -9.85 6.15 5.64
N PRO A 90 -9.67 5.32 4.60
CA PRO A 90 -8.97 4.06 4.73
C PRO A 90 -7.48 4.22 5.04
N LEU A 91 -6.92 3.20 5.70
CA LEU A 91 -5.51 3.06 6.02
C LEU A 91 -4.80 2.16 5.02
N MET A 92 -3.72 2.65 4.43
CA MET A 92 -2.77 1.88 3.61
C MET A 92 -1.47 1.71 4.40
N VAL A 93 -1.14 0.48 4.75
CA VAL A 93 -0.13 0.17 5.76
C VAL A 93 1.02 -0.61 5.14
N HIS A 94 2.17 0.04 4.93
CA HIS A 94 3.41 -0.66 4.57
C HIS A 94 3.81 -1.60 5.72
N SER A 95 4.04 -2.85 5.43
CA SER A 95 4.39 -3.87 6.41
C SER A 95 5.55 -4.74 5.92
N TYR A 96 6.24 -5.40 6.84
CA TYR A 96 7.30 -6.35 6.55
C TYR A 96 6.81 -7.79 6.83
N PRO A 97 6.34 -8.52 5.80
CA PRO A 97 5.69 -9.82 6.00
C PRO A 97 6.62 -10.87 6.59
N THR A 98 7.90 -10.89 6.21
CA THR A 98 8.89 -11.84 6.73
C THR A 98 9.04 -11.75 8.25
N GLY A 99 8.96 -10.54 8.81
CA GLY A 99 8.93 -10.29 10.27
C GLY A 99 7.54 -10.37 10.88
N GLN A 100 6.50 -10.67 10.12
CA GLN A 100 5.09 -10.67 10.54
C GLN A 100 4.66 -9.40 11.27
N VAL A 101 5.19 -8.25 10.84
CA VAL A 101 5.04 -6.94 11.53
C VAL A 101 3.60 -6.47 11.57
N ALA A 102 2.75 -6.91 10.63
CA ALA A 102 1.32 -6.60 10.68
C ALA A 102 0.65 -7.01 12.00
N ARG A 103 1.17 -8.02 12.72
CA ARG A 103 0.65 -8.39 14.03
C ARG A 103 0.77 -7.26 15.05
N GLN A 104 1.89 -6.54 15.03
CA GLN A 104 2.12 -5.39 15.91
C GLN A 104 1.29 -4.18 15.44
N GLN A 105 1.25 -3.92 14.14
CA GLN A 105 0.48 -2.82 13.56
C GLN A 105 -1.02 -2.98 13.84
N ILE A 106 -1.59 -4.15 13.61
CA ILE A 106 -3.01 -4.44 13.88
C ILE A 106 -3.33 -4.33 15.37
N LYS A 107 -2.41 -4.73 16.27
CA LYS A 107 -2.58 -4.51 17.69
C LYS A 107 -2.71 -3.03 18.03
N ILE A 108 -1.83 -2.17 17.51
CA ILE A 108 -1.87 -0.72 17.70
C ILE A 108 -3.21 -0.15 17.16
N PHE A 109 -3.64 -0.58 15.97
CA PHE A 109 -4.90 -0.11 15.37
C PHE A 109 -6.12 -0.48 16.22
N ARG A 110 -6.15 -1.69 16.79
CA ARG A 110 -7.22 -2.08 17.73
C ARG A 110 -7.25 -1.26 19.00
N GLU A 111 -6.08 -0.97 19.56
CA GLU A 111 -5.96 -0.11 20.76
C GLU A 111 -6.49 1.30 20.52
N GLU A 112 -6.34 1.83 19.30
CA GLU A 112 -6.83 3.16 18.89
C GLU A 112 -8.27 3.14 18.35
N GLY A 113 -8.92 1.98 18.24
CA GLY A 113 -10.32 1.86 17.79
C GLY A 113 -10.54 1.91 16.28
N VAL A 114 -9.53 1.53 15.48
CA VAL A 114 -9.61 1.51 14.02
C VAL A 114 -10.59 0.44 13.54
N ASP A 115 -11.42 0.77 12.55
CA ASP A 115 -12.17 -0.22 11.78
C ASP A 115 -11.22 -0.98 10.84
N LEU A 116 -10.88 -2.21 11.23
CA LEU A 116 -9.95 -3.04 10.47
C LEU A 116 -10.46 -3.41 9.08
N THR A 117 -11.75 -3.31 8.81
CA THR A 117 -12.31 -3.52 7.46
C THR A 117 -11.93 -2.40 6.49
N ARG A 118 -11.38 -1.32 6.98
CA ARG A 118 -10.86 -0.17 6.25
C ARG A 118 -9.33 -0.10 6.25
N VAL A 119 -8.66 -1.20 6.60
CA VAL A 119 -7.20 -1.30 6.64
C VAL A 119 -6.71 -2.24 5.55
N LYS A 120 -5.72 -1.81 4.77
CA LYS A 120 -5.02 -2.64 3.79
C LYS A 120 -3.56 -2.81 4.21
N ILE A 121 -3.14 -4.06 4.43
CA ILE A 121 -1.76 -4.43 4.75
C ILE A 121 -1.01 -4.67 3.46
N ASP A 122 -0.11 -3.73 3.12
CA ASP A 122 0.68 -3.73 1.89
C ASP A 122 1.85 -4.71 1.94
N HIS A 123 2.39 -5.02 0.76
CA HIS A 123 3.55 -5.90 0.53
C HIS A 123 3.34 -7.34 0.99
N SER A 124 2.07 -7.72 1.20
CA SER A 124 1.70 -9.04 1.69
C SER A 124 2.13 -10.18 0.75
N ASN A 125 2.43 -9.89 -0.53
CA ASN A 125 2.98 -10.88 -1.46
C ASN A 125 4.51 -11.01 -1.43
N ASP A 126 5.20 -10.38 -0.48
CA ASP A 126 6.62 -10.66 -0.18
C ASP A 126 6.81 -11.91 0.71
N THR A 127 5.73 -12.63 0.99
CA THR A 127 5.75 -13.94 1.63
C THR A 127 4.80 -14.92 0.94
N THR A 128 5.06 -16.20 1.11
CA THR A 128 4.16 -17.31 0.73
C THR A 128 3.55 -18.00 1.96
N ASP A 129 3.73 -17.45 3.16
CA ASP A 129 3.17 -17.97 4.41
C ASP A 129 1.65 -17.74 4.42
N ILE A 130 0.93 -18.73 3.89
CA ILE A 130 -0.52 -18.68 3.72
C ILE A 130 -1.26 -18.53 5.06
N GLU A 131 -0.74 -19.09 6.14
CA GLU A 131 -1.39 -19.03 7.44
C GLU A 131 -1.27 -17.64 8.07
N TYR A 132 -0.13 -16.98 7.86
CA TYR A 132 0.04 -15.58 8.25
C TYR A 132 -0.89 -14.65 7.45
N LEU A 133 -0.99 -14.85 6.13
CA LEU A 133 -1.87 -14.06 5.27
C LEU A 133 -3.35 -14.24 5.63
N LYS A 134 -3.79 -15.47 5.85
CA LYS A 134 -5.16 -15.75 6.34
C LYS A 134 -5.41 -15.09 7.70
N TRP A 135 -4.42 -15.16 8.60
CA TRP A 135 -4.56 -14.51 9.91
C TRP A 135 -4.85 -13.01 9.76
N ILE A 136 -4.19 -12.29 8.83
CA ILE A 136 -4.47 -10.87 8.57
C ILE A 136 -5.90 -10.69 8.05
N LEU A 137 -6.32 -11.53 7.08
CA LEU A 137 -7.66 -11.49 6.50
C LEU A 137 -8.76 -11.75 7.54
N ASP A 138 -8.53 -12.70 8.45
CA ASP A 138 -9.43 -13.05 9.56
C ASP A 138 -9.58 -11.89 10.59
N GLN A 139 -8.63 -10.94 10.61
CA GLN A 139 -8.80 -9.72 11.39
C GLN A 139 -9.77 -8.72 10.74
N GLY A 140 -10.16 -8.95 9.48
CA GLY A 140 -11.01 -8.07 8.68
C GLY A 140 -10.25 -7.20 7.68
N CYS A 141 -8.92 -7.19 7.70
CA CYS A 141 -8.11 -6.36 6.82
C CYS A 141 -8.14 -6.82 5.36
N TYR A 142 -7.82 -5.91 4.44
CA TYR A 142 -7.42 -6.25 3.08
C TYR A 142 -5.94 -6.61 3.02
N LEU A 143 -5.55 -7.44 2.04
CA LEU A 143 -4.16 -7.64 1.67
C LEU A 143 -3.82 -6.84 0.41
N GLY A 144 -2.78 -5.99 0.51
CA GLY A 144 -2.08 -5.42 -0.63
C GLY A 144 -1.07 -6.44 -1.16
N LEU A 145 -1.41 -7.12 -2.25
CA LEU A 145 -0.51 -8.02 -2.97
C LEU A 145 0.16 -7.22 -4.08
N ASP A 146 0.89 -6.19 -3.68
CA ASP A 146 1.17 -4.99 -4.48
C ASP A 146 2.60 -4.90 -5.00
N ARG A 147 3.43 -5.91 -4.83
CA ARG A 147 4.80 -5.93 -5.36
C ARG A 147 4.97 -6.91 -6.51
N TYR A 148 4.29 -6.64 -7.64
CA TYR A 148 4.53 -7.36 -8.88
C TYR A 148 5.46 -6.57 -9.83
N PRO A 149 6.48 -7.21 -10.44
CA PRO A 149 6.88 -8.62 -10.34
C PRO A 149 7.58 -9.00 -9.03
N GLY A 150 8.15 -8.04 -8.29
CA GLY A 150 8.85 -8.24 -7.04
C GLY A 150 10.21 -8.93 -7.18
N GLN A 151 10.97 -9.03 -6.07
CA GLN A 151 12.32 -9.60 -6.05
C GLN A 151 12.46 -10.74 -5.03
N LEU A 152 11.89 -10.61 -3.82
CA LEU A 152 12.05 -11.58 -2.72
C LEU A 152 11.31 -12.91 -2.98
N VAL A 153 10.13 -12.83 -3.57
CA VAL A 153 9.31 -13.96 -3.99
C VAL A 153 9.14 -13.89 -5.49
N SER A 154 9.32 -14.99 -6.20
CA SER A 154 9.16 -15.01 -7.66
C SER A 154 7.74 -14.61 -8.09
N PRO A 155 7.56 -13.97 -9.26
CA PRO A 155 6.24 -13.57 -9.74
C PRO A 155 5.24 -14.74 -9.79
N HIS A 156 5.68 -15.90 -10.24
CA HIS A 156 4.86 -17.11 -10.29
C HIS A 156 4.38 -17.53 -8.89
N MET A 157 5.27 -17.56 -7.90
CA MET A 157 4.88 -17.92 -6.52
C MET A 157 3.94 -16.90 -5.88
N ARG A 158 4.06 -15.62 -6.24
CA ARG A 158 3.09 -14.58 -5.85
C ARG A 158 1.71 -14.89 -6.41
N THR A 159 1.64 -15.26 -7.69
CA THR A 159 0.38 -15.61 -8.36
C THR A 159 -0.23 -16.90 -7.81
N VAL A 160 0.59 -17.92 -7.51
CA VAL A 160 0.14 -19.15 -6.83
C VAL A 160 -0.42 -18.84 -5.44
N THR A 161 0.25 -17.99 -4.66
CA THR A 161 -0.24 -17.58 -3.33
C THR A 161 -1.57 -16.82 -3.43
N LEU A 162 -1.68 -15.89 -4.38
CA LEU A 162 -2.94 -15.18 -4.67
C LEU A 162 -4.06 -16.17 -5.01
N LYS A 163 -3.80 -17.14 -5.91
CA LYS A 163 -4.76 -18.17 -6.29
C LYS A 163 -5.20 -19.02 -5.08
N ASN A 164 -4.27 -19.43 -4.22
CA ASN A 164 -4.58 -20.20 -3.02
C ASN A 164 -5.49 -19.41 -2.05
N LEU A 165 -5.30 -18.10 -1.92
CA LEU A 165 -6.17 -17.25 -1.11
C LEU A 165 -7.57 -17.11 -1.71
N ILE A 166 -7.68 -17.03 -3.05
CA ILE A 166 -8.97 -17.03 -3.75
C ILE A 166 -9.70 -18.34 -3.49
N ASP A 167 -9.02 -19.48 -3.63
CA ASP A 167 -9.60 -20.82 -3.40
C ASP A 167 -10.02 -21.04 -1.95
N ALA A 168 -9.32 -20.41 -1.02
CA ALA A 168 -9.67 -20.41 0.40
C ALA A 168 -10.86 -19.50 0.75
N GLY A 169 -11.43 -18.76 -0.24
CA GLY A 169 -12.62 -17.94 -0.07
C GLY A 169 -12.36 -16.49 0.31
N TYR A 170 -11.11 -16.00 0.25
CA TYR A 170 -10.77 -14.63 0.63
C TYR A 170 -10.73 -13.63 -0.54
N GLY A 171 -11.22 -14.03 -1.73
CA GLY A 171 -11.11 -13.23 -2.95
C GLY A 171 -11.64 -11.80 -2.85
N ASP A 172 -12.56 -11.51 -1.93
CA ASP A 172 -13.20 -10.22 -1.74
C ASP A 172 -12.37 -9.20 -0.92
N ARG A 173 -11.19 -9.59 -0.43
CA ARG A 173 -10.28 -8.74 0.36
C ARG A 173 -8.84 -8.70 -0.16
N LEU A 174 -8.62 -9.05 -1.40
CA LEU A 174 -7.31 -9.07 -2.05
C LEU A 174 -7.20 -7.92 -3.05
N CYS A 175 -6.13 -7.14 -2.98
CA CYS A 175 -5.84 -6.01 -3.86
C CYS A 175 -4.47 -6.17 -4.52
N PRO A 176 -4.35 -6.88 -5.65
CA PRO A 176 -3.09 -6.97 -6.38
C PRO A 176 -2.73 -5.65 -7.06
N SER A 177 -1.45 -5.26 -7.02
CA SER A 177 -0.93 -4.10 -7.75
C SER A 177 0.59 -4.20 -7.96
N HIS A 178 1.27 -3.09 -8.30
CA HIS A 178 2.64 -3.16 -8.82
C HIS A 178 3.68 -2.56 -7.86
N ASP A 179 3.31 -1.67 -6.92
CA ASP A 179 4.25 -0.82 -6.17
C ASP A 179 5.29 -0.17 -7.11
N CYS A 180 4.80 0.29 -8.27
CA CYS A 180 5.66 0.79 -9.33
C CYS A 180 5.98 2.27 -9.11
N ILE A 181 7.27 2.59 -9.06
CA ILE A 181 7.74 3.97 -8.89
C ILE A 181 7.76 4.65 -10.26
N CYS A 182 6.94 5.70 -10.41
CA CYS A 182 6.87 6.48 -11.65
C CYS A 182 7.88 7.63 -11.72
N LEU A 183 8.41 8.04 -10.56
CA LEU A 183 9.44 9.06 -10.45
C LEU A 183 10.46 8.61 -9.40
N ALA A 184 11.65 8.28 -9.83
CA ALA A 184 12.76 7.93 -8.95
C ALA A 184 13.97 8.79 -9.29
N ILE A 185 14.74 9.17 -8.26
CA ILE A 185 16.02 9.82 -8.46
C ILE A 185 17.02 8.75 -8.90
N MET A 186 17.46 8.85 -10.16
CA MET A 186 18.54 8.00 -10.65
C MET A 186 19.86 8.39 -10.00
N LYS A 187 20.57 7.40 -9.48
CA LYS A 187 21.92 7.60 -8.96
C LYS A 187 22.92 7.62 -10.11
N GLU A 188 23.85 8.55 -10.04
CA GLU A 188 25.01 8.61 -10.94
C GLU A 188 25.85 7.32 -10.82
N ASN A 189 26.32 6.82 -11.94
CA ASN A 189 27.25 5.69 -11.98
C ASN A 189 28.62 6.09 -11.38
N PRO A 190 29.44 5.12 -10.95
CA PRO A 190 30.78 5.41 -10.41
C PRO A 190 31.70 6.18 -11.35
N ASP A 191 31.45 6.15 -12.63
CA ASP A 191 32.20 6.86 -13.69
C ASP A 191 31.65 8.27 -14.00
N GLY A 192 30.64 8.73 -13.26
CA GLY A 192 30.00 10.04 -13.44
C GLY A 192 28.92 10.08 -14.52
N SER A 193 28.61 8.98 -15.19
CA SER A 193 27.53 8.91 -16.16
C SER A 193 26.17 8.69 -15.48
N MET A 194 25.10 9.14 -16.12
CA MET A 194 23.74 8.78 -15.70
C MET A 194 23.32 7.45 -16.34
N PRO A 195 22.67 6.55 -15.60
CA PRO A 195 22.09 5.34 -16.18
C PRO A 195 21.07 5.70 -17.29
N GLU A 196 21.06 4.93 -18.35
CA GLU A 196 20.05 5.10 -19.44
C GLU A 196 18.63 4.80 -18.93
N GLU A 197 18.50 3.91 -17.96
CA GLU A 197 17.24 3.44 -17.44
C GLU A 197 17.36 3.19 -15.93
N HIS A 198 16.28 3.53 -15.18
CA HIS A 198 16.22 3.24 -13.74
C HIS A 198 16.19 1.73 -13.49
N GLU A 199 16.85 1.27 -12.43
CA GLU A 199 16.95 -0.14 -12.05
C GLU A 199 15.58 -0.85 -12.01
N TYR A 200 14.54 -0.19 -11.51
CA TYR A 200 13.18 -0.74 -11.48
C TYR A 200 12.63 -1.04 -12.87
N ALA A 201 12.91 -0.22 -13.88
CA ALA A 201 12.45 -0.43 -15.24
C ALA A 201 13.10 -1.67 -15.87
N ARG A 202 14.38 -1.92 -15.56
CA ARG A 202 15.10 -3.13 -16.04
C ARG A 202 14.50 -4.43 -15.50
N HIS A 203 14.05 -4.43 -14.23
CA HIS A 203 13.45 -5.60 -13.58
C HIS A 203 11.96 -5.75 -13.89
N ASN A 204 11.32 -4.68 -14.35
CA ASN A 204 9.91 -4.68 -14.74
C ASN A 204 9.70 -3.97 -16.07
N PRO A 205 10.01 -4.61 -17.21
CA PRO A 205 9.87 -4.01 -18.52
C PRO A 205 8.41 -3.68 -18.90
N HIS A 206 7.44 -4.27 -18.18
CA HIS A 206 6.02 -4.01 -18.37
C HIS A 206 5.47 -2.93 -17.44
N GLN A 207 6.21 -2.52 -16.41
CA GLN A 207 5.84 -1.48 -15.44
C GLN A 207 4.36 -1.62 -15.00
N TYR A 208 3.55 -0.60 -15.17
CA TYR A 208 2.12 -0.61 -14.82
C TYR A 208 1.26 -1.60 -15.62
N LEU A 209 1.80 -2.23 -16.67
CA LEU A 209 1.09 -3.21 -17.49
C LEU A 209 1.40 -4.65 -17.08
N TYR A 210 2.28 -4.89 -16.09
CA TYR A 210 2.72 -6.23 -15.71
C TYR A 210 1.53 -7.13 -15.31
N ILE A 211 0.66 -6.65 -14.45
CA ILE A 211 -0.53 -7.41 -14.03
C ILE A 211 -1.40 -7.78 -15.23
N LYS A 212 -1.65 -6.83 -16.13
CA LYS A 212 -2.49 -7.06 -17.32
C LYS A 212 -1.87 -8.06 -18.28
N LYS A 213 -0.54 -8.04 -18.44
CA LYS A 213 0.17 -8.85 -19.44
C LYS A 213 0.58 -10.22 -18.94
N GLU A 214 0.83 -10.35 -17.63
CA GLU A 214 1.40 -11.56 -17.05
C GLU A 214 0.46 -12.17 -16.00
N VAL A 215 0.10 -11.42 -14.94
CA VAL A 215 -0.61 -11.99 -13.79
C VAL A 215 -2.05 -12.42 -14.12
N ILE A 216 -2.79 -11.60 -14.89
CA ILE A 216 -4.17 -11.94 -15.28
C ILE A 216 -4.21 -13.17 -16.20
N PRO A 217 -3.36 -13.28 -17.25
CA PRO A 217 -3.28 -14.52 -18.02
C PRO A 217 -2.97 -15.75 -17.16
N ASP A 218 -1.95 -15.68 -16.29
CA ASP A 218 -1.58 -16.79 -15.40
C ASP A 218 -2.75 -17.21 -14.50
N LEU A 219 -3.46 -16.24 -13.88
CA LEU A 219 -4.64 -16.53 -13.06
C LEU A 219 -5.74 -17.24 -13.84
N LYS A 220 -5.98 -16.84 -15.10
CA LYS A 220 -6.96 -17.49 -15.98
C LYS A 220 -6.55 -18.92 -16.33
N GLU A 221 -5.27 -19.17 -16.61
CA GLU A 221 -4.73 -20.52 -16.82
C GLU A 221 -4.89 -21.39 -15.57
N MET A 222 -4.78 -20.81 -14.38
CA MET A 222 -5.07 -21.47 -13.10
C MET A 222 -6.56 -21.62 -12.79
N GLY A 223 -7.46 -21.22 -13.70
CA GLY A 223 -8.91 -21.39 -13.57
C GLY A 223 -9.64 -20.27 -12.80
N VAL A 224 -9.00 -19.11 -12.57
CA VAL A 224 -9.67 -17.94 -11.99
C VAL A 224 -10.63 -17.34 -13.02
N SER A 225 -11.90 -17.19 -12.66
CA SER A 225 -12.96 -16.68 -13.54
C SER A 225 -12.84 -15.17 -13.77
N ASP A 226 -13.45 -14.68 -14.86
CA ASP A 226 -13.53 -13.24 -15.14
C ASP A 226 -14.26 -12.47 -14.03
N ALA A 227 -15.24 -13.07 -13.37
CA ALA A 227 -15.93 -12.47 -12.21
C ALA A 227 -14.97 -12.29 -11.03
N GLN A 228 -14.11 -13.26 -10.75
CA GLN A 228 -13.10 -13.15 -9.70
C GLN A 228 -12.03 -12.10 -10.06
N ILE A 229 -11.61 -12.03 -11.32
CA ILE A 229 -10.71 -10.97 -11.83
C ILE A 229 -11.35 -9.59 -11.62
N GLN A 230 -12.63 -9.43 -11.99
CA GLN A 230 -13.38 -8.19 -11.74
C GLN A 230 -13.38 -7.83 -10.26
N THR A 231 -13.64 -8.80 -9.38
CA THR A 231 -13.59 -8.59 -7.91
C THR A 231 -12.24 -8.07 -7.46
N LEU A 232 -11.14 -8.69 -7.87
CA LEU A 232 -9.78 -8.33 -7.45
C LEU A 232 -9.38 -6.91 -7.85
N PHE A 233 -9.69 -6.51 -9.09
CA PHE A 233 -9.14 -5.30 -9.69
C PHE A 233 -10.11 -4.12 -9.79
N VAL A 234 -11.39 -4.33 -9.52
CA VAL A 234 -12.41 -3.28 -9.58
C VAL A 234 -13.21 -3.19 -8.29
N ASP A 235 -13.84 -4.31 -7.86
CA ASP A 235 -14.80 -4.25 -6.77
C ASP A 235 -14.12 -4.09 -5.41
N ASN A 236 -13.00 -4.80 -5.17
CA ASN A 236 -12.24 -4.67 -3.92
C ASN A 236 -11.63 -3.28 -3.74
N PRO A 237 -10.90 -2.70 -4.72
CA PRO A 237 -10.44 -1.32 -4.63
C PRO A 237 -11.59 -0.33 -4.40
N ARG A 238 -12.72 -0.49 -5.11
CA ARG A 238 -13.89 0.37 -4.90
C ARG A 238 -14.38 0.30 -3.46
N ARG A 239 -14.65 -0.90 -2.94
CA ARG A 239 -15.09 -1.08 -1.55
C ARG A 239 -14.09 -0.56 -0.53
N PHE A 240 -12.80 -0.74 -0.78
CA PHE A 240 -11.76 -0.24 0.10
C PHE A 240 -11.74 1.29 0.18
N PHE A 241 -11.96 1.99 -0.94
CA PHE A 241 -11.95 3.46 -0.98
C PHE A 241 -13.30 4.09 -0.61
N GLU A 242 -14.41 3.49 -1.02
CA GLU A 242 -15.75 4.08 -0.84
C GLU A 242 -16.42 3.65 0.49
N GLY A 243 -16.12 2.47 1.00
CA GLY A 243 -16.71 1.88 2.22
C GLY A 243 -17.78 0.88 1.95
#